data_b31df0a5319319d8211983c309264124
#
_entry.id   b31df0a5319319d8211983c309264124
#
_cell.length_a   1.000
_cell.length_b   1.000
_cell.length_c   1.000
_cell.angle_alpha   90.00
_cell.angle_beta   90.00
_cell.angle_gamma   90.00
#
_symmetry.space_group_name_H-M   'P 1'
#
loop_
_entity.id
_entity.type
_entity.pdbx_description
1 polymer ?
#
loop_
_entity_poly.entity_id
_entity_poly.type
_entity_poly.pdbx_seq_one_letter_code
_entity_poly.pdbx_strand_id
1 'polypeptide(L)'
;MKAIRLFVAMCLMGTLVFSSCKFNAGDRIPGTTSAKVDSVSYALGAYFGGMIKSSDFGELNKCEMKKGLNDMMKGGEMVIPEEEIMQVIQTHLMKRMNAIAEMNAVEGASFLAKNGEKEGVVTRESGLQYKVVEEG
;
A
#
# COMPACT_ATOMS: atom_id res chain seq x y z
N MET A 1 -1.68 -36.01 -40.52
CA MET A 1 -3.05 -35.67 -40.09
C MET A 1 -3.30 -35.81 -38.57
N LYS A 2 -2.48 -36.57 -37.83
CA LYS A 2 -2.63 -36.69 -36.35
C LYS A 2 -2.03 -35.50 -35.56
N ALA A 3 -1.03 -34.81 -36.07
CA ALA A 3 -0.38 -33.68 -35.41
C ALA A 3 -1.24 -32.39 -35.44
N ILE A 4 -2.01 -32.19 -36.49
CA ILE A 4 -2.90 -31.02 -36.61
C ILE A 4 -4.09 -31.09 -35.61
N ARG A 5 -4.56 -32.30 -35.29
CA ARG A 5 -5.64 -32.48 -34.30
C ARG A 5 -5.20 -32.23 -32.87
N LEU A 6 -3.92 -32.43 -32.56
CA LEU A 6 -3.34 -32.14 -31.25
C LEU A 6 -3.17 -30.64 -31.03
N PHE A 7 -2.79 -29.88 -32.08
CA PHE A 7 -2.64 -28.43 -31.99
C PHE A 7 -3.96 -27.68 -31.84
N VAL A 8 -5.04 -28.17 -32.48
CA VAL A 8 -6.37 -27.57 -32.35
C VAL A 8 -6.96 -27.83 -30.95
N ALA A 9 -6.66 -28.99 -30.32
CA ALA A 9 -7.11 -29.29 -28.97
C ALA A 9 -6.37 -28.45 -27.91
N MET A 10 -5.10 -28.06 -28.16
CA MET A 10 -4.32 -27.25 -27.23
C MET A 10 -4.65 -25.74 -27.30
N CYS A 11 -5.16 -25.26 -28.44
CA CYS A 11 -5.62 -23.86 -28.56
C CYS A 11 -7.03 -23.64 -27.98
N LEU A 12 -7.82 -24.68 -27.75
CA LEU A 12 -9.16 -24.58 -27.16
C LEU A 12 -9.17 -24.57 -25.62
N MET A 13 -8.05 -24.91 -24.96
CA MET A 13 -7.91 -24.84 -23.50
C MET A 13 -7.35 -23.52 -22.97
N GLY A 14 -6.99 -22.58 -23.84
CA GLY A 14 -6.35 -21.30 -23.48
C GLY A 14 -7.30 -20.13 -23.23
N THR A 15 -8.63 -20.29 -23.32
CA THR A 15 -9.56 -19.16 -23.33
C THR A 15 -10.56 -19.09 -22.15
N LEU A 16 -10.24 -19.68 -21.00
CA LEU A 16 -11.16 -19.66 -19.85
C LEU A 16 -10.55 -19.08 -18.57
N VAL A 17 -9.82 -17.99 -18.63
CA VAL A 17 -9.43 -17.23 -17.42
C VAL A 17 -9.66 -15.73 -17.55
N PHE A 18 -10.71 -15.31 -18.27
CA PHE A 18 -11.33 -14.03 -17.95
C PHE A 18 -12.55 -14.33 -17.07
N SER A 19 -12.27 -14.64 -15.80
CA SER A 19 -13.29 -14.55 -14.77
C SER A 19 -13.69 -13.10 -14.65
N SER A 20 -14.57 -12.67 -15.54
CA SER A 20 -15.30 -11.42 -15.43
C SER A 20 -15.86 -11.32 -14.02
N CYS A 21 -15.53 -10.26 -13.31
CA CYS A 21 -16.24 -9.85 -12.12
C CYS A 21 -17.74 -9.87 -12.48
N LYS A 22 -18.48 -10.87 -12.03
CA LYS A 22 -19.93 -10.93 -12.24
C LYS A 22 -20.51 -9.79 -11.42
N PHE A 23 -20.77 -8.68 -12.07
CA PHE A 23 -21.56 -7.59 -11.53
C PHE A 23 -23.00 -8.11 -11.33
N ASN A 24 -23.46 -8.10 -10.09
CA ASN A 24 -24.82 -8.52 -9.76
C ASN A 24 -25.79 -7.45 -10.29
N ALA A 25 -26.52 -7.76 -11.34
CA ALA A 25 -27.41 -6.82 -12.02
C ALA A 25 -28.63 -6.37 -11.16
N GLY A 26 -28.77 -6.95 -9.93
CA GLY A 26 -29.90 -6.69 -9.04
C GLY A 26 -29.89 -5.33 -8.33
N ASP A 27 -28.73 -4.70 -8.17
CA ASP A 27 -28.59 -3.46 -7.37
C ASP A 27 -28.47 -2.19 -8.21
N ARG A 28 -28.89 -2.23 -9.48
CA ARG A 28 -28.81 -1.05 -10.35
C ARG A 28 -29.91 -0.04 -10.03
N ILE A 29 -29.52 1.13 -9.60
CA ILE A 29 -30.42 2.28 -9.51
C ILE A 29 -30.84 2.68 -10.94
N PRO A 30 -32.15 2.87 -11.21
CA PRO A 30 -32.61 3.33 -12.52
C PRO A 30 -31.87 4.60 -12.96
N GLY A 31 -31.37 4.60 -14.20
CA GLY A 31 -30.60 5.71 -14.76
C GLY A 31 -29.08 5.68 -14.53
N THR A 32 -28.55 4.65 -13.85
CA THR A 32 -27.13 4.44 -13.69
C THR A 32 -26.57 3.64 -14.86
N THR A 33 -25.60 4.22 -15.60
CA THR A 33 -24.89 3.54 -16.68
C THR A 33 -23.68 2.77 -16.18
N SER A 34 -23.27 1.71 -16.89
CA SER A 34 -22.05 0.95 -16.57
C SER A 34 -20.82 1.87 -16.47
N ALA A 35 -20.67 2.84 -17.38
CA ALA A 35 -19.57 3.80 -17.35
C ALA A 35 -19.54 4.67 -16.06
N LYS A 36 -20.70 5.02 -15.50
CA LYS A 36 -20.76 5.73 -14.21
C LYS A 36 -20.36 4.81 -13.05
N VAL A 37 -20.76 3.56 -13.06
CA VAL A 37 -20.36 2.56 -12.06
C VAL A 37 -18.85 2.33 -12.11
N ASP A 38 -18.27 2.22 -13.30
CA ASP A 38 -16.83 2.04 -13.49
C ASP A 38 -16.04 3.24 -12.98
N SER A 39 -16.52 4.45 -13.26
CA SER A 39 -15.88 5.70 -12.79
C SER A 39 -15.91 5.81 -11.26
N VAL A 40 -17.03 5.48 -10.61
CA VAL A 40 -17.15 5.49 -9.15
C VAL A 40 -16.26 4.42 -8.52
N SER A 41 -16.24 3.22 -9.08
CA SER A 41 -15.39 2.12 -8.62
C SER A 41 -13.90 2.48 -8.68
N TYR A 42 -13.47 3.10 -9.80
CA TYR A 42 -12.12 3.60 -9.95
C TYR A 42 -11.80 4.70 -8.92
N ALA A 43 -12.71 5.65 -8.74
CA ALA A 43 -12.53 6.75 -7.79
C ALA A 43 -12.40 6.25 -6.34
N LEU A 44 -13.19 5.25 -5.93
CA LEU A 44 -13.06 4.60 -4.62
C LEU A 44 -11.70 3.91 -4.48
N GLY A 45 -11.29 3.17 -5.50
CA GLY A 45 -9.96 2.53 -5.51
C GLY A 45 -8.83 3.55 -5.39
N ALA A 46 -8.90 4.67 -6.12
CA ALA A 46 -7.93 5.74 -6.06
C ALA A 46 -7.91 6.44 -4.69
N TYR A 47 -9.07 6.66 -4.09
CA TYR A 47 -9.20 7.23 -2.74
C TYR A 47 -8.53 6.35 -1.68
N PHE A 48 -8.83 5.05 -1.66
CA PHE A 48 -8.19 4.11 -0.74
C PHE A 48 -6.69 3.98 -1.01
N GLY A 49 -6.28 3.98 -2.28
CA GLY A 49 -4.87 4.01 -2.66
C GLY A 49 -4.13 5.24 -2.15
N GLY A 50 -4.77 6.41 -2.18
CA GLY A 50 -4.27 7.65 -1.61
C GLY A 50 -4.09 7.57 -0.09
N MET A 51 -5.08 7.04 0.62
CA MET A 51 -5.01 6.81 2.07
C MET A 51 -3.83 5.89 2.44
N ILE A 52 -3.70 4.77 1.73
CA ILE A 52 -2.62 3.81 1.98
C ILE A 52 -1.26 4.47 1.75
N LYS A 53 -1.13 5.24 0.66
CA LYS A 53 0.11 5.95 0.33
C LYS A 53 0.49 6.98 1.40
N SER A 54 -0.48 7.73 1.93
CA SER A 54 -0.23 8.77 2.95
C SER A 54 0.05 8.20 4.34
N SER A 55 -0.40 6.98 4.62
CA SER A 55 -0.22 6.34 5.93
C SER A 55 1.08 5.55 6.09
N ASP A 56 1.93 5.55 5.08
CA ASP A 56 3.24 4.88 5.09
C ASP A 56 3.21 3.43 5.60
N PHE A 57 2.31 2.63 5.07
CA PHE A 57 2.25 1.19 5.41
C PHE A 57 3.48 0.40 4.94
N GLY A 58 4.29 0.93 4.06
CA GLY A 58 5.35 0.20 3.38
C GLY A 58 4.81 -0.73 2.30
N GLU A 59 5.50 -1.87 2.11
CA GLU A 59 5.08 -2.85 1.12
C GLU A 59 3.86 -3.63 1.61
N LEU A 60 2.83 -3.72 0.77
CA LEU A 60 1.59 -4.44 1.04
C LEU A 60 1.31 -5.49 -0.04
N ASN A 61 0.76 -6.63 0.36
CA ASN A 61 0.28 -7.65 -0.55
C ASN A 61 -1.08 -7.25 -1.14
N LYS A 62 -1.08 -6.80 -2.40
CA LYS A 62 -2.27 -6.34 -3.11
C LYS A 62 -3.30 -7.45 -3.32
N CYS A 63 -2.89 -8.73 -3.39
CA CYS A 63 -3.81 -9.85 -3.53
C CYS A 63 -4.60 -10.07 -2.24
N GLU A 64 -3.94 -10.01 -1.09
CA GLU A 64 -4.61 -10.11 0.21
C GLU A 64 -5.51 -8.90 0.48
N MET A 65 -5.10 -7.70 0.09
CA MET A 65 -5.97 -6.51 0.15
C MET A 65 -7.24 -6.70 -0.66
N LYS A 66 -7.12 -7.19 -1.90
CA LYS A 66 -8.30 -7.48 -2.74
C LYS A 66 -9.19 -8.55 -2.12
N LYS A 67 -8.59 -9.58 -1.50
CA LYS A 67 -9.32 -10.62 -0.80
C LYS A 67 -10.11 -10.04 0.37
N GLY A 68 -9.47 -9.29 1.27
CA GLY A 68 -10.12 -8.65 2.41
C GLY A 68 -11.26 -7.72 2.00
N LEU A 69 -11.07 -6.93 0.94
CA LEU A 69 -12.13 -6.09 0.38
C LEU A 69 -13.34 -6.92 -0.10
N ASN A 70 -13.10 -8.01 -0.84
CA ASN A 70 -14.16 -8.89 -1.32
C ASN A 70 -14.90 -9.59 -0.18
N ASP A 71 -14.17 -10.08 0.83
CA ASP A 71 -14.75 -10.79 1.96
C ASP A 71 -15.68 -9.87 2.76
N MET A 72 -15.22 -8.64 3.04
CA MET A 72 -16.03 -7.60 3.70
C MET A 72 -17.28 -7.24 2.88
N MET A 73 -17.15 -7.01 1.57
CA MET A 73 -18.26 -6.61 0.71
C MET A 73 -19.31 -7.72 0.52
N LYS A 74 -18.91 -8.98 0.62
CA LYS A 74 -19.84 -10.13 0.47
C LYS A 74 -20.49 -10.55 1.78
N GLY A 75 -20.05 -10.04 2.92
CA GLY A 75 -20.49 -10.47 4.24
C GLY A 75 -20.15 -11.95 4.52
N GLY A 76 -19.03 -12.42 3.96
CA GLY A 76 -18.52 -13.77 4.16
C GLY A 76 -17.71 -13.93 5.45
N GLU A 77 -17.20 -15.15 5.66
CA GLU A 77 -16.29 -15.43 6.76
C GLU A 77 -14.97 -14.68 6.55
N MET A 78 -14.60 -13.83 7.52
CA MET A 78 -13.38 -13.05 7.50
C MET A 78 -12.19 -13.87 8.02
N VAL A 79 -11.02 -13.75 7.36
CA VAL A 79 -9.76 -14.39 7.85
C VAL A 79 -9.30 -13.76 9.17
N ILE A 80 -9.55 -12.46 9.34
CA ILE A 80 -9.31 -11.71 10.56
C ILE A 80 -10.67 -11.22 11.06
N PRO A 81 -11.07 -11.49 12.31
CA PRO A 81 -12.31 -10.98 12.87
C PRO A 81 -12.40 -9.46 12.73
N GLU A 82 -13.59 -8.95 12.45
CA GLU A 82 -13.80 -7.52 12.16
C GLU A 82 -13.32 -6.64 13.32
N GLU A 83 -13.54 -7.08 14.56
CA GLU A 83 -13.10 -6.41 15.78
C GLU A 83 -11.57 -6.33 15.95
N GLU A 84 -10.81 -7.21 15.29
CA GLU A 84 -9.35 -7.24 15.36
C GLU A 84 -8.68 -6.44 14.24
N ILE A 85 -9.40 -6.08 13.18
CA ILE A 85 -8.84 -5.41 11.98
C ILE A 85 -8.05 -4.15 12.38
N MET A 86 -8.64 -3.30 13.20
CA MET A 86 -8.00 -2.04 13.59
C MET A 86 -6.77 -2.28 14.46
N GLN A 87 -6.78 -3.29 15.32
CA GLN A 87 -5.64 -3.64 16.15
C GLN A 87 -4.46 -4.14 15.30
N VAL A 88 -4.72 -4.97 14.29
CA VAL A 88 -3.68 -5.46 13.35
C VAL A 88 -3.05 -4.28 12.60
N ILE A 89 -3.87 -3.36 12.09
CA ILE A 89 -3.41 -2.16 11.36
C ILE A 89 -2.55 -1.28 12.28
N GLN A 90 -3.04 -0.93 13.46
CA GLN A 90 -2.34 -0.06 14.41
C GLN A 90 -1.02 -0.67 14.87
N THR A 91 -1.02 -1.97 15.18
CA THR A 91 0.19 -2.68 15.57
C THR A 91 1.26 -2.64 14.49
N HIS A 92 0.87 -2.81 13.23
CA HIS A 92 1.79 -2.72 12.09
C HIS A 92 2.37 -1.30 11.95
N LEU A 93 1.52 -0.27 11.99
CA LEU A 93 1.96 1.13 11.87
C LEU A 93 2.89 1.53 13.01
N MET A 94 2.59 1.15 14.26
CA MET A 94 3.47 1.43 15.40
C MET A 94 4.85 0.77 15.25
N LYS A 95 4.89 -0.50 14.86
CA LYS A 95 6.17 -1.19 14.62
C LYS A 95 6.98 -0.49 13.53
N ARG A 96 6.32 -0.06 12.45
CA ARG A 96 6.97 0.65 11.36
C ARG A 96 7.48 2.02 11.80
N MET A 97 6.67 2.80 12.51
CA MET A 97 7.08 4.09 13.06
C MET A 97 8.31 3.96 13.98
N ASN A 98 8.31 2.98 14.87
CA ASN A 98 9.44 2.73 15.77
C ASN A 98 10.71 2.36 15.00
N ALA A 99 10.60 1.48 13.99
CA ALA A 99 11.74 1.12 13.15
C ALA A 99 12.30 2.32 12.39
N ILE A 100 11.44 3.18 11.83
CA ILE A 100 11.87 4.41 11.15
C ILE A 100 12.52 5.40 12.13
N ALA A 101 11.96 5.55 13.34
CA ALA A 101 12.54 6.41 14.38
C ALA A 101 13.93 5.93 14.79
N GLU A 102 14.11 4.63 14.96
CA GLU A 102 15.41 4.03 15.27
C GLU A 102 16.43 4.24 14.14
N MET A 103 16.04 4.02 12.89
CA MET A 103 16.89 4.31 11.73
C MET A 103 17.29 5.79 11.67
N ASN A 104 16.33 6.70 11.83
CA ASN A 104 16.61 8.14 11.84
C ASN A 104 17.54 8.56 12.99
N ALA A 105 17.40 7.94 14.17
CA ALA A 105 18.28 8.20 15.30
C ALA A 105 19.72 7.77 14.98
N VAL A 106 19.92 6.59 14.39
CA VAL A 106 21.24 6.09 13.99
C VAL A 106 21.86 6.98 12.90
N GLU A 107 21.10 7.32 11.87
CA GLU A 107 21.54 8.19 10.78
C GLU A 107 21.88 9.59 11.30
N GLY A 108 21.02 10.14 12.18
CA GLY A 108 21.22 11.45 12.81
C GLY A 108 22.50 11.49 13.66
N ALA A 109 22.73 10.46 14.47
CA ALA A 109 23.96 10.35 15.26
C ALA A 109 25.20 10.25 14.37
N SER A 110 25.16 9.46 13.31
CA SER A 110 26.24 9.35 12.33
C SER A 110 26.50 10.68 11.60
N PHE A 111 25.44 11.38 11.23
CA PHE A 111 25.55 12.72 10.61
C PHE A 111 26.22 13.71 11.56
N LEU A 112 25.76 13.80 12.82
CA LEU A 112 26.30 14.73 13.81
C LEU A 112 27.77 14.44 14.12
N ALA A 113 28.14 13.17 14.24
CA ALA A 113 29.54 12.78 14.43
C ALA A 113 30.42 13.29 13.28
N LYS A 114 30.06 12.99 12.04
CA LYS A 114 30.80 13.42 10.84
C LYS A 114 30.76 14.94 10.64
N ASN A 115 29.64 15.57 11.00
CA ASN A 115 29.52 17.03 10.83
C ASN A 115 30.34 17.79 11.85
N GLY A 116 30.50 17.28 13.09
CA GLY A 116 31.33 17.88 14.13
C GLY A 116 32.84 17.90 13.80
N GLU A 117 33.26 16.97 12.91
CA GLU A 117 34.67 16.95 12.44
C GLU A 117 35.00 18.01 11.35
N LYS A 118 33.96 18.65 10.79
CA LYS A 118 34.15 19.63 9.71
C LYS A 118 34.70 20.95 10.24
N GLU A 119 35.58 21.56 9.47
CA GLU A 119 36.15 22.85 9.78
C GLU A 119 35.09 23.94 9.97
N GLY A 120 35.20 24.67 11.07
CA GLY A 120 34.29 25.76 11.45
C GLY A 120 32.96 25.31 12.06
N VAL A 121 32.75 24.03 12.28
CA VAL A 121 31.57 23.51 13.01
C VAL A 121 31.87 23.52 14.52
N VAL A 122 30.98 24.12 15.29
CA VAL A 122 31.03 24.17 16.75
C VAL A 122 29.90 23.27 17.31
N THR A 123 30.26 22.36 18.20
CA THR A 123 29.31 21.51 18.91
C THR A 123 29.12 21.98 20.34
N ARG A 124 27.89 22.24 20.77
CA ARG A 124 27.55 22.62 22.15
C ARG A 124 27.31 21.38 23.03
N GLU A 125 27.31 21.55 24.34
CA GLU A 125 27.00 20.50 25.30
C GLU A 125 25.60 19.89 25.09
N SER A 126 24.65 20.66 24.56
CA SER A 126 23.33 20.22 24.21
C SER A 126 23.28 19.32 22.96
N GLY A 127 24.41 19.12 22.27
CA GLY A 127 24.48 18.42 20.97
C GLY A 127 24.16 19.31 19.77
N LEU A 128 23.74 20.57 19.98
CA LEU A 128 23.52 21.51 18.89
C LEU A 128 24.85 21.79 18.16
N GLN A 129 24.82 21.70 16.83
CA GLN A 129 25.92 22.03 15.96
C GLN A 129 25.59 23.27 15.11
N TYR A 130 26.54 24.17 14.99
CA TYR A 130 26.37 25.33 14.12
C TYR A 130 27.71 25.72 13.48
N LYS A 131 27.61 26.42 12.37
CA LYS A 131 28.75 27.07 11.70
C LYS A 131 28.39 28.53 11.42
N VAL A 132 29.27 29.45 11.79
CA VAL A 132 29.11 30.86 11.42
C VAL A 132 29.46 30.99 9.94
N VAL A 133 28.53 31.48 9.14
CA VAL A 133 28.72 31.73 7.70
C VAL A 133 29.13 33.15 7.47
N GLU A 134 28.58 34.11 8.22
CA GLU A 134 28.87 35.53 8.18
C GLU A 134 28.68 36.11 9.59
N GLU A 135 29.58 36.95 10.01
CA GLU A 135 29.41 37.67 11.28
C GLU A 135 28.58 38.93 11.05
N GLY A 136 27.57 39.14 11.91
CA GLY A 136 26.70 40.31 11.85
C GLY A 136 27.30 41.55 12.50
#